data_256a6223b38909cd936ec33e78c7a3e3
#
_entry.id   256a6223b38909cd936ec33e78c7a3e3
#
_cell.length_a   1.000
_cell.length_b   1.000
_cell.length_c   1.000
_cell.angle_alpha   90.00
_cell.angle_beta   90.00
_cell.angle_gamma   90.00
#
_symmetry.space_group_name_H-M   'P 1'
#
loop_
_entity.id
_entity.type
_entity.pdbx_description
1 polymer ?
#
loop_
_entity_poly.entity_id
_entity_poly.type
_entity_poly.pdbx_seq_one_letter_code
_entity_poly.pdbx_strand_id
1 'polypeptide(L)'
;MTQVMGIVNVTPDSFSDGGQYFRPEEAVRRARNLIAEGAAIIDFGAESTRPGATPLTWEQEWSRLEPVLSLFFNSQPATRSPQPSVSVDTYHPETARRSIGLGATILNCVYAEPIPAMLALLREFPQTELVMPAGCWDQVVNDAALRSRIYLDPMIGFGTTREEDLALLRAIPDLAKKGRVLVGASRKRIVKKLTGEKVTGKNLGGNLGIAVWCALNGAAVVRVHDVRETVQAIKVMETIRGADGVCGDLS
;
A
#
# COMPACT_ATOMS: atom_id res chain seq x y z
N MET A 1 7.25 -12.32 8.78
CA MET A 1 7.41 -12.12 7.31
C MET A 1 6.83 -10.79 6.88
N THR A 2 7.55 -10.04 6.07
CA THR A 2 7.07 -8.77 5.49
C THR A 2 6.07 -9.06 4.39
N GLN A 3 4.88 -8.44 4.46
CA GLN A 3 3.84 -8.57 3.44
C GLN A 3 4.11 -7.64 2.25
N VAL A 4 3.71 -8.07 1.06
CA VAL A 4 3.78 -7.24 -0.15
C VAL A 4 2.38 -6.74 -0.49
N MET A 5 2.23 -5.41 -0.58
CA MET A 5 1.01 -4.72 -1.00
C MET A 5 1.16 -4.27 -2.45
N GLY A 6 0.30 -4.78 -3.32
CA GLY A 6 0.30 -4.46 -4.74
C GLY A 6 -0.62 -3.28 -5.07
N ILE A 7 -0.11 -2.32 -5.83
CA ILE A 7 -0.80 -1.08 -6.21
C ILE A 7 -1.67 -1.29 -7.44
N VAL A 8 -2.94 -0.88 -7.35
CA VAL A 8 -3.88 -0.78 -8.47
C VAL A 8 -4.41 0.65 -8.58
N ASN A 9 -3.88 1.42 -9.53
CA ASN A 9 -4.37 2.77 -9.79
C ASN A 9 -5.63 2.72 -10.64
N VAL A 10 -6.72 3.23 -10.11
CA VAL A 10 -8.06 3.31 -10.73
C VAL A 10 -8.26 4.70 -11.32
N THR A 11 -7.28 5.15 -12.13
CA THR A 11 -7.35 6.46 -12.80
C THR A 11 -7.69 6.30 -14.28
N PRO A 12 -8.38 7.27 -14.91
CA PRO A 12 -8.74 7.20 -16.33
C PRO A 12 -7.56 6.89 -17.24
N ASP A 13 -6.38 7.45 -16.95
CA ASP A 13 -5.16 7.25 -17.74
C ASP A 13 -4.53 5.86 -17.58
N SER A 14 -4.92 5.11 -16.54
CA SER A 14 -4.32 3.80 -16.24
C SER A 14 -5.01 2.64 -16.97
N PHE A 15 -6.32 2.77 -17.30
CA PHE A 15 -7.13 1.68 -17.83
C PHE A 15 -8.11 2.15 -18.92
N SER A 16 -7.69 3.10 -19.78
CA SER A 16 -8.52 3.59 -20.88
C SER A 16 -7.84 3.35 -22.23
N ASP A 17 -8.63 3.03 -23.25
CA ASP A 17 -8.20 3.05 -24.64
C ASP A 17 -8.10 4.51 -25.12
N GLY A 18 -6.94 5.14 -24.92
CA GLY A 18 -6.73 6.53 -25.33
C GLY A 18 -7.50 7.58 -24.53
N GLY A 19 -7.86 7.29 -23.25
CA GLY A 19 -8.45 8.28 -22.34
C GLY A 19 -9.98 8.41 -22.41
N GLN A 20 -10.67 7.59 -23.19
CA GLN A 20 -12.12 7.78 -23.41
C GLN A 20 -13.04 6.94 -22.50
N TYR A 21 -12.61 5.76 -22.01
CA TYR A 21 -13.45 4.92 -21.15
C TYR A 21 -12.62 4.19 -20.11
N PHE A 22 -12.95 4.40 -18.86
CA PHE A 22 -12.43 3.61 -17.72
C PHE A 22 -13.10 2.22 -17.72
N ARG A 23 -12.29 1.15 -17.62
CA ARG A 23 -12.78 -0.24 -17.61
C ARG A 23 -12.50 -0.92 -16.27
N PRO A 24 -13.50 -1.07 -15.40
CA PRO A 24 -13.34 -1.73 -14.09
C PRO A 24 -12.75 -3.14 -14.20
N GLU A 25 -13.07 -3.87 -15.27
CA GLU A 25 -12.58 -5.24 -15.51
C GLU A 25 -11.06 -5.31 -15.63
N GLU A 26 -10.42 -4.28 -16.16
CA GLU A 26 -8.96 -4.22 -16.30
C GLU A 26 -8.28 -3.99 -14.96
N ALA A 27 -8.85 -3.13 -14.11
CA ALA A 27 -8.36 -2.93 -12.74
C ALA A 27 -8.49 -4.23 -11.92
N VAL A 28 -9.64 -4.91 -12.04
CA VAL A 28 -9.86 -6.22 -11.39
C VAL A 28 -8.91 -7.29 -11.94
N ARG A 29 -8.69 -7.33 -13.26
CA ARG A 29 -7.70 -8.24 -13.87
C ARG A 29 -6.28 -7.96 -13.33
N ARG A 30 -5.89 -6.68 -13.24
CA ARG A 30 -4.60 -6.30 -12.65
C ARG A 30 -4.50 -6.74 -11.20
N ALA A 31 -5.52 -6.51 -10.37
CA ALA A 31 -5.57 -6.97 -8.99
C ALA A 31 -5.37 -8.49 -8.88
N ARG A 32 -6.08 -9.27 -9.71
CA ARG A 32 -5.94 -10.74 -9.74
C ARG A 32 -4.54 -11.19 -10.15
N ASN A 33 -3.91 -10.49 -11.10
CA ASN A 33 -2.52 -10.79 -11.49
C ASN A 33 -1.57 -10.53 -10.32
N LEU A 34 -1.70 -9.40 -9.61
CA LEU A 34 -0.89 -9.10 -8.44
C LEU A 34 -1.05 -10.15 -7.32
N ILE A 35 -2.29 -10.64 -7.12
CA ILE A 35 -2.57 -11.72 -6.19
C ILE A 35 -1.87 -13.03 -6.63
N ALA A 36 -1.90 -13.35 -7.92
CA ALA A 36 -1.20 -14.52 -8.46
C ALA A 36 0.33 -14.37 -8.39
N GLU A 37 0.83 -13.15 -8.43
CA GLU A 37 2.25 -12.79 -8.22
C GLU A 37 2.68 -12.87 -6.75
N GLY A 38 1.75 -13.04 -5.79
CA GLY A 38 2.01 -13.22 -4.37
C GLY A 38 1.71 -11.98 -3.50
N ALA A 39 0.98 -10.98 -3.99
CA ALA A 39 0.50 -9.89 -3.13
C ALA A 39 -0.40 -10.43 -2.02
N ALA A 40 -0.11 -10.07 -0.78
CA ALA A 40 -0.95 -10.34 0.39
C ALA A 40 -2.06 -9.29 0.55
N ILE A 41 -1.82 -8.09 0.05
CA ILE A 41 -2.73 -6.94 0.13
C ILE A 41 -2.82 -6.32 -1.27
N ILE A 42 -4.03 -5.96 -1.69
CA ILE A 42 -4.27 -5.14 -2.90
C ILE A 42 -4.73 -3.76 -2.47
N ASP A 43 -4.08 -2.73 -2.97
CA ASP A 43 -4.38 -1.33 -2.65
C ASP A 43 -4.94 -0.60 -3.85
N PHE A 44 -6.23 -0.25 -3.79
CA PHE A 44 -6.94 0.48 -4.84
C PHE A 44 -6.94 1.97 -4.56
N GLY A 45 -6.45 2.78 -5.50
CA GLY A 45 -6.48 4.24 -5.41
C GLY A 45 -7.01 4.87 -6.69
N ALA A 46 -7.99 5.78 -6.59
CA ALA A 46 -8.61 6.44 -7.74
C ALA A 46 -8.13 7.86 -7.96
N GLU A 47 -7.32 8.38 -7.04
CA GLU A 47 -6.72 9.70 -7.13
C GLU A 47 -5.20 9.62 -7.19
N SER A 48 -4.61 10.52 -7.97
CA SER A 48 -3.15 10.64 -8.05
C SER A 48 -2.66 11.59 -6.96
N THR A 49 -1.82 11.11 -6.07
CA THR A 49 -1.12 11.93 -5.06
C THR A 49 0.15 12.60 -5.60
N ARG A 50 0.34 12.60 -6.94
CA ARG A 50 1.50 13.26 -7.57
C ARG A 50 1.37 14.78 -7.50
N PRO A 51 2.48 15.52 -7.35
CA PRO A 51 2.46 16.98 -7.43
C PRO A 51 1.80 17.46 -8.73
N GLY A 52 0.84 18.38 -8.62
CA GLY A 52 0.10 18.94 -9.76
C GLY A 52 -1.14 18.15 -10.20
N ALA A 53 -1.46 17.05 -9.54
CA ALA A 53 -2.75 16.39 -9.75
C ALA A 53 -3.90 17.26 -9.22
N THR A 54 -5.02 17.27 -9.93
CA THR A 54 -6.23 17.96 -9.47
C THR A 54 -6.92 17.11 -8.41
N PRO A 55 -7.17 17.63 -7.21
CA PRO A 55 -7.91 16.91 -6.18
C PRO A 55 -9.32 16.56 -6.66
N LEU A 56 -9.78 15.37 -6.30
CA LEU A 56 -11.14 14.91 -6.58
C LEU A 56 -12.06 15.26 -5.40
N THR A 57 -13.36 15.41 -5.67
CA THR A 57 -14.36 15.29 -4.60
C THR A 57 -14.53 13.81 -4.24
N TRP A 58 -15.07 13.52 -3.04
CA TRP A 58 -15.31 12.14 -2.65
C TRP A 58 -16.28 11.42 -3.60
N GLU A 59 -17.27 12.15 -4.19
CA GLU A 59 -18.19 11.59 -5.17
C GLU A 59 -17.47 11.18 -6.46
N GLN A 60 -16.54 12.02 -6.93
CA GLN A 60 -15.73 11.73 -8.11
C GLN A 60 -14.80 10.52 -7.85
N GLU A 61 -14.17 10.49 -6.69
CA GLU A 61 -13.33 9.34 -6.27
C GLU A 61 -14.17 8.07 -6.19
N TRP A 62 -15.32 8.14 -5.50
CA TRP A 62 -16.22 7.00 -5.33
C TRP A 62 -16.75 6.48 -6.66
N SER A 63 -17.14 7.36 -7.58
CA SER A 63 -17.61 6.95 -8.91
C SER A 63 -16.61 6.12 -9.71
N ARG A 64 -15.32 6.25 -9.40
CA ARG A 64 -14.25 5.43 -9.99
C ARG A 64 -14.02 4.13 -9.21
N LEU A 65 -14.06 4.18 -7.89
CA LEU A 65 -13.75 3.03 -7.01
C LEU A 65 -14.89 2.02 -6.94
N GLU A 66 -16.14 2.48 -6.80
CA GLU A 66 -17.30 1.61 -6.58
C GLU A 66 -17.44 0.50 -7.62
N PRO A 67 -17.41 0.75 -8.95
CA PRO A 67 -17.56 -0.31 -9.94
C PRO A 67 -16.42 -1.33 -9.88
N VAL A 68 -15.20 -0.91 -9.54
CA VAL A 68 -14.05 -1.80 -9.42
C VAL A 68 -14.15 -2.66 -8.16
N LEU A 69 -14.43 -2.06 -7.01
CA LEU A 69 -14.56 -2.77 -5.74
C LEU A 69 -15.72 -3.74 -5.77
N SER A 70 -16.89 -3.30 -6.28
CA SER A 70 -18.07 -4.15 -6.42
C SER A 70 -17.79 -5.36 -7.32
N LEU A 71 -17.17 -5.15 -8.48
CA LEU A 71 -16.80 -6.24 -9.38
C LEU A 71 -15.75 -7.16 -8.76
N PHE A 72 -14.75 -6.60 -8.06
CA PHE A 72 -13.71 -7.38 -7.41
C PHE A 72 -14.28 -8.31 -6.34
N PHE A 73 -15.08 -7.79 -5.41
CA PHE A 73 -15.65 -8.57 -4.31
C PHE A 73 -16.66 -9.61 -4.80
N ASN A 74 -17.55 -9.25 -5.75
CA ASN A 74 -18.54 -10.17 -6.30
C ASN A 74 -17.94 -11.31 -7.13
N SER A 75 -16.71 -11.15 -7.61
CA SER A 75 -16.04 -12.12 -8.48
C SER A 75 -14.93 -12.91 -7.79
N GLN A 76 -14.81 -12.81 -6.45
CA GLN A 76 -13.86 -13.60 -5.68
C GLN A 76 -14.32 -15.07 -5.61
N PRO A 77 -13.44 -16.03 -5.94
CA PRO A 77 -13.79 -17.44 -5.76
C PRO A 77 -13.87 -17.76 -4.26
N ALA A 78 -14.98 -18.36 -3.83
CA ALA A 78 -15.21 -18.75 -2.43
C ALA A 78 -14.16 -19.76 -1.88
N THR A 79 -13.43 -20.44 -2.79
CA THR A 79 -12.49 -21.52 -2.45
C THR A 79 -11.07 -21.06 -2.14
N ARG A 80 -10.74 -19.78 -2.32
CA ARG A 80 -9.39 -19.29 -2.05
C ARG A 80 -9.21 -18.95 -0.57
N SER A 81 -8.27 -19.61 0.09
CA SER A 81 -7.87 -19.31 1.48
C SER A 81 -6.32 -19.27 1.56
N PRO A 82 -5.72 -18.24 2.18
CA PRO A 82 -6.38 -17.02 2.66
C PRO A 82 -6.78 -16.08 1.53
N GLN A 83 -7.85 -15.32 1.74
CA GLN A 83 -8.24 -14.21 0.86
C GLN A 83 -7.24 -13.05 1.04
N PRO A 84 -6.85 -12.33 -0.03
CA PRO A 84 -6.03 -11.13 0.10
C PRO A 84 -6.81 -10.05 0.84
N SER A 85 -6.11 -9.30 1.69
CA SER A 85 -6.68 -8.07 2.26
C SER A 85 -6.86 -7.01 1.18
N VAL A 86 -7.92 -6.23 1.29
CA VAL A 86 -8.20 -5.10 0.38
C VAL A 86 -7.97 -3.80 1.12
N SER A 87 -7.10 -2.98 0.57
CA SER A 87 -6.80 -1.61 0.99
C SER A 87 -7.40 -0.62 0.00
N VAL A 88 -7.87 0.50 0.50
CA VAL A 88 -8.31 1.63 -0.32
C VAL A 88 -7.51 2.88 0.04
N ASP A 89 -6.79 3.41 -0.96
CA ASP A 89 -5.97 4.63 -0.86
C ASP A 89 -6.89 5.83 -1.05
N THR A 90 -7.30 6.44 0.06
CA THR A 90 -8.21 7.58 0.10
C THR A 90 -8.00 8.44 1.35
N TYR A 91 -8.19 9.73 1.20
CA TYR A 91 -8.25 10.69 2.31
C TYR A 91 -9.68 11.20 2.57
N HIS A 92 -10.67 10.71 1.83
CA HIS A 92 -12.08 11.07 2.01
C HIS A 92 -12.78 10.08 2.96
N PRO A 93 -13.26 10.52 4.13
CA PRO A 93 -13.93 9.63 5.10
C PRO A 93 -15.18 8.95 4.55
N GLU A 94 -15.91 9.60 3.63
CA GLU A 94 -17.11 9.01 3.02
C GLU A 94 -16.74 7.88 2.04
N THR A 95 -15.71 8.06 1.20
CA THR A 95 -15.16 6.98 0.35
C THR A 95 -14.68 5.82 1.21
N ALA A 96 -13.96 6.11 2.29
CA ALA A 96 -13.46 5.11 3.22
C ALA A 96 -14.61 4.28 3.82
N ARG A 97 -15.65 4.93 4.34
CA ARG A 97 -16.86 4.29 4.90
C ARG A 97 -17.52 3.35 3.90
N ARG A 98 -17.76 3.84 2.68
CA ARG A 98 -18.39 3.05 1.62
C ARG A 98 -17.54 1.86 1.21
N SER A 99 -16.23 2.04 1.14
CA SER A 99 -15.29 0.96 0.82
C SER A 99 -15.30 -0.15 1.88
N ILE A 100 -15.35 0.19 3.16
CA ILE A 100 -15.55 -0.78 4.26
C ILE A 100 -16.87 -1.54 4.07
N GLY A 101 -17.94 -0.84 3.73
CA GLY A 101 -19.25 -1.43 3.46
C GLY A 101 -19.26 -2.45 2.32
N LEU A 102 -18.35 -2.34 1.34
CA LEU A 102 -18.14 -3.32 0.28
C LEU A 102 -17.20 -4.47 0.66
N GLY A 103 -16.41 -4.34 1.75
CA GLY A 103 -15.50 -5.40 2.23
C GLY A 103 -14.03 -5.01 2.29
N ALA A 104 -13.67 -3.73 2.10
CA ALA A 104 -12.31 -3.27 2.34
C ALA A 104 -11.97 -3.40 3.83
N THR A 105 -10.77 -3.89 4.13
CA THR A 105 -10.30 -4.15 5.49
C THR A 105 -9.18 -3.21 5.91
N ILE A 106 -8.59 -2.47 4.98
CA ILE A 106 -7.52 -1.51 5.24
C ILE A 106 -7.88 -0.17 4.58
N LEU A 107 -7.71 0.91 5.31
CA LEU A 107 -7.72 2.27 4.78
C LEU A 107 -6.28 2.76 4.66
N ASN A 108 -5.91 3.33 3.52
CA ASN A 108 -4.58 3.91 3.33
C ASN A 108 -4.72 5.43 3.16
N CYS A 109 -4.38 6.17 4.22
CA CYS A 109 -4.54 7.62 4.26
C CYS A 109 -3.20 8.32 4.44
N VAL A 110 -2.76 9.01 3.40
CA VAL A 110 -1.44 9.69 3.37
C VAL A 110 -1.48 11.15 3.82
N TYR A 111 -2.64 11.67 4.22
CA TYR A 111 -2.79 13.05 4.72
C TYR A 111 -3.12 13.06 6.22
N ALA A 112 -2.57 14.04 6.95
CA ALA A 112 -2.74 14.15 8.39
C ALA A 112 -4.11 14.69 8.79
N GLU A 113 -4.68 15.60 7.99
CA GLU A 113 -5.93 16.31 8.31
C GLU A 113 -7.13 15.35 8.52
N PRO A 114 -7.39 14.35 7.65
CA PRO A 114 -8.54 13.46 7.82
C PRO A 114 -8.33 12.36 8.88
N ILE A 115 -7.15 12.21 9.48
CA ILE A 115 -6.86 11.11 10.41
C ILE A 115 -7.86 11.03 11.57
N PRO A 116 -8.30 12.12 12.23
CA PRO A 116 -9.32 12.01 13.29
C PRO A 116 -10.62 11.36 12.83
N ALA A 117 -11.08 11.67 11.60
CA ALA A 117 -12.27 11.05 11.00
C ALA A 117 -12.03 9.58 10.65
N MET A 118 -10.85 9.24 10.12
CA MET A 118 -10.46 7.84 9.84
C MET A 118 -10.40 7.01 11.13
N LEU A 119 -9.89 7.56 12.23
CA LEU A 119 -9.87 6.89 13.53
C LEU A 119 -11.29 6.68 14.10
N ALA A 120 -12.22 7.60 13.82
CA ALA A 120 -13.63 7.40 14.17
C ALA A 120 -14.23 6.19 13.40
N LEU A 121 -13.91 6.04 12.12
CA LEU A 121 -14.31 4.84 11.34
C LEU A 121 -13.72 3.56 11.93
N LEU A 122 -12.47 3.56 12.38
CA LEU A 122 -11.88 2.39 13.02
C LEU A 122 -12.61 2.00 14.31
N ARG A 123 -13.14 2.96 15.06
CA ARG A 123 -13.95 2.66 16.27
C ARG A 123 -15.29 2.07 15.91
N GLU A 124 -15.90 2.53 14.83
CA GLU A 124 -17.18 2.03 14.32
C GLU A 124 -17.04 0.65 13.66
N PHE A 125 -15.91 0.41 12.96
CA PHE A 125 -15.62 -0.84 12.24
C PHE A 125 -14.40 -1.56 12.85
N PRO A 126 -14.59 -2.45 13.86
CA PRO A 126 -13.47 -3.03 14.62
C PRO A 126 -12.51 -3.90 13.82
N GLN A 127 -12.94 -4.39 12.64
CA GLN A 127 -12.10 -5.24 11.78
C GLN A 127 -11.24 -4.45 10.79
N THR A 128 -11.38 -3.12 10.78
CA THR A 128 -10.66 -2.26 9.84
C THR A 128 -9.32 -1.83 10.42
N GLU A 129 -8.31 -1.80 9.58
CA GLU A 129 -6.96 -1.28 9.85
C GLU A 129 -6.74 0.04 9.11
N LEU A 130 -5.77 0.84 9.56
CA LEU A 130 -5.45 2.13 8.95
C LEU A 130 -3.94 2.26 8.75
N VAL A 131 -3.55 2.64 7.54
CA VAL A 131 -2.23 3.21 7.24
C VAL A 131 -2.33 4.72 7.41
N MET A 132 -1.47 5.31 8.22
CA MET A 132 -1.45 6.75 8.46
C MET A 132 -0.02 7.30 8.52
N PRO A 133 0.18 8.61 8.27
CA PRO A 133 1.48 9.24 8.46
C PRO A 133 2.06 8.98 9.86
N ALA A 134 3.32 8.60 9.94
CA ALA A 134 3.99 8.32 11.22
C ALA A 134 3.99 9.54 12.17
N GLY A 135 3.95 10.76 11.60
CA GLY A 135 3.81 12.00 12.38
C GLY A 135 2.48 12.14 13.13
N CYS A 136 1.47 11.30 12.82
CA CYS A 136 0.19 11.29 13.52
C CYS A 136 0.14 10.30 14.71
N TRP A 137 1.27 9.66 15.05
CA TRP A 137 1.33 8.63 16.10
C TRP A 137 0.74 9.05 17.45
N ASP A 138 0.92 10.31 17.85
CA ASP A 138 0.42 10.82 19.13
C ASP A 138 -1.11 10.75 19.27
N GLN A 139 -1.84 10.65 18.14
CA GLN A 139 -3.30 10.52 18.14
C GLN A 139 -3.77 9.12 18.59
N VAL A 140 -2.89 8.12 18.61
CA VAL A 140 -3.23 6.73 18.93
C VAL A 140 -2.35 6.09 20.00
N VAL A 141 -1.27 6.75 20.43
CA VAL A 141 -0.27 6.17 21.32
C VAL A 141 -0.87 5.66 22.65
N ASN A 142 -1.90 6.30 23.15
CA ASN A 142 -2.58 5.95 24.40
C ASN A 142 -3.82 5.04 24.20
N ASP A 143 -4.18 4.69 22.95
CA ASP A 143 -5.31 3.81 22.62
C ASP A 143 -4.80 2.49 22.10
N ALA A 144 -4.65 1.49 22.99
CA ALA A 144 -4.09 0.19 22.65
C ALA A 144 -4.92 -0.55 21.57
N ALA A 145 -6.25 -0.38 21.59
CA ALA A 145 -7.16 -1.02 20.64
C ALA A 145 -6.99 -0.43 19.22
N LEU A 146 -6.83 0.87 19.10
CA LEU A 146 -6.51 1.51 17.82
C LEU A 146 -5.09 1.20 17.39
N ARG A 147 -4.12 1.35 18.29
CA ARG A 147 -2.70 1.17 18.02
C ARG A 147 -2.38 -0.19 17.37
N SER A 148 -3.04 -1.25 17.79
CA SER A 148 -2.85 -2.60 17.24
C SER A 148 -3.31 -2.72 15.77
N ARG A 149 -4.11 -1.78 15.29
CA ARG A 149 -4.71 -1.76 13.95
C ARG A 149 -4.10 -0.68 13.03
N ILE A 150 -2.99 -0.05 13.45
CA ILE A 150 -2.34 1.02 12.70
C ILE A 150 -1.06 0.51 12.02
N TYR A 151 -0.87 0.96 10.77
CA TYR A 151 0.41 0.95 10.09
C TYR A 151 0.92 2.39 9.99
N LEU A 152 2.19 2.59 10.30
CA LEU A 152 2.87 3.88 10.23
C LEU A 152 3.59 4.02 8.91
N ASP A 153 3.20 5.01 8.08
CA ASP A 153 3.94 5.36 6.87
C ASP A 153 4.95 6.46 7.19
N PRO A 154 6.25 6.26 6.95
CA PRO A 154 7.28 7.28 7.11
C PRO A 154 7.15 8.44 6.10
N MET A 155 6.24 8.37 5.13
CA MET A 155 5.94 9.42 4.14
C MET A 155 7.09 9.72 3.16
N ILE A 156 7.82 8.69 2.74
CA ILE A 156 8.91 8.82 1.76
C ILE A 156 8.37 9.38 0.43
N GLY A 157 9.00 10.45 -0.07
CA GLY A 157 8.66 11.09 -1.35
C GLY A 157 7.43 11.99 -1.33
N PHE A 158 6.87 12.33 -0.15
CA PHE A 158 5.79 13.29 0.00
C PHE A 158 6.35 14.68 0.35
N GLY A 159 6.77 15.43 -0.68
CA GLY A 159 7.36 16.77 -0.50
C GLY A 159 8.79 16.79 0.06
N THR A 160 9.37 15.64 0.36
CA THR A 160 10.69 15.46 0.98
C THR A 160 11.84 15.65 -0.02
N THR A 161 13.00 16.05 0.48
CA THR A 161 14.28 16.04 -0.25
C THR A 161 14.84 14.61 -0.34
N ARG A 162 15.96 14.44 -1.10
CA ARG A 162 16.67 13.14 -1.14
C ARG A 162 17.24 12.77 0.24
N GLU A 163 17.80 13.76 0.91
CA GLU A 163 18.44 13.61 2.22
C GLU A 163 17.44 13.24 3.29
N GLU A 164 16.25 13.86 3.27
CA GLU A 164 15.12 13.50 4.15
C GLU A 164 14.60 12.10 3.84
N ASP A 165 14.39 11.74 2.58
CA ASP A 165 13.99 10.38 2.19
C ASP A 165 14.98 9.32 2.72
N LEU A 166 16.29 9.59 2.63
CA LEU A 166 17.33 8.70 3.17
C LEU A 166 17.28 8.63 4.69
N ALA A 167 17.04 9.74 5.37
CA ALA A 167 16.88 9.76 6.82
C ALA A 167 15.66 8.94 7.26
N LEU A 168 14.53 9.07 6.57
CA LEU A 168 13.31 8.30 6.83
C LEU A 168 13.54 6.79 6.60
N LEU A 169 14.25 6.40 5.54
CA LEU A 169 14.61 5.00 5.30
C LEU A 169 15.50 4.43 6.41
N ARG A 170 16.47 5.21 6.91
CA ARG A 170 17.34 4.80 8.02
C ARG A 170 16.61 4.71 9.36
N ALA A 171 15.54 5.49 9.53
CA ALA A 171 14.74 5.51 10.76
C ALA A 171 13.70 4.36 10.86
N ILE A 172 13.55 3.53 9.82
CA ILE A 172 12.58 2.41 9.82
C ILE A 172 12.73 1.49 11.04
N PRO A 173 13.95 1.07 11.47
CA PRO A 173 14.10 0.22 12.65
C PRO A 173 13.54 0.84 13.94
N ASP A 174 13.69 2.15 14.11
CA ASP A 174 13.16 2.86 15.28
C ASP A 174 11.66 3.06 15.19
N LEU A 175 11.14 3.29 13.99
CA LEU A 175 9.70 3.37 13.77
C LEU A 175 9.02 2.00 14.00
N ALA A 176 9.67 0.90 13.60
CA ALA A 176 9.18 -0.46 13.82
C ALA A 176 9.08 -0.87 15.30
N LYS A 177 9.85 -0.23 16.18
CA LYS A 177 9.72 -0.39 17.66
C LYS A 177 8.44 0.26 18.19
N LYS A 178 7.90 1.27 17.50
CA LYS A 178 6.66 1.97 17.90
C LYS A 178 5.42 1.22 17.45
N GLY A 179 5.41 0.67 16.23
CA GLY A 179 4.27 -0.01 15.64
C GLY A 179 4.58 -0.67 14.32
N ARG A 180 3.57 -1.23 13.69
CA ARG A 180 3.70 -1.82 12.34
C ARG A 180 4.02 -0.73 11.33
N VAL A 181 5.02 -0.94 10.48
CA VAL A 181 5.45 0.04 9.48
C VAL A 181 5.05 -0.43 8.09
N LEU A 182 4.43 0.47 7.30
CA LEU A 182 4.23 0.30 5.87
C LEU A 182 5.10 1.29 5.12
N VAL A 183 5.81 0.82 4.08
CA VAL A 183 6.68 1.68 3.27
C VAL A 183 6.29 1.64 1.80
N GLY A 184 5.97 2.81 1.24
CA GLY A 184 5.64 2.99 -0.17
C GLY A 184 6.70 3.83 -0.92
N ALA A 185 7.84 3.25 -1.27
CA ALA A 185 8.91 3.96 -1.99
C ALA A 185 8.99 3.62 -3.50
N SER A 186 8.23 2.61 -3.97
CA SER A 186 8.30 2.08 -5.33
C SER A 186 8.03 3.15 -6.41
N ARG A 187 8.96 3.24 -7.37
CA ARG A 187 8.95 4.17 -8.51
C ARG A 187 8.96 5.66 -8.12
N LYS A 188 9.17 5.98 -6.84
CA LYS A 188 9.29 7.36 -6.36
C LYS A 188 10.63 7.98 -6.76
N ARG A 189 10.72 9.31 -6.63
CA ARG A 189 11.90 10.10 -7.00
C ARG A 189 13.19 9.63 -6.34
N ILE A 190 13.10 9.14 -5.09
CA ILE A 190 14.27 8.65 -4.35
C ILE A 190 14.96 7.50 -5.10
N VAL A 191 14.22 6.56 -5.67
CA VAL A 191 14.79 5.44 -6.44
C VAL A 191 15.58 5.96 -7.63
N LYS A 192 15.00 6.90 -8.41
CA LYS A 192 15.67 7.54 -9.56
C LYS A 192 16.95 8.26 -9.14
N LYS A 193 16.93 8.96 -8.01
CA LYS A 193 18.08 9.71 -7.51
C LYS A 193 19.21 8.81 -7.00
N LEU A 194 18.89 7.65 -6.42
CA LEU A 194 19.89 6.72 -5.92
C LEU A 194 20.52 5.87 -7.02
N THR A 195 19.74 5.49 -8.03
CA THR A 195 20.21 4.62 -9.12
C THR A 195 20.82 5.41 -10.30
N GLY A 196 20.53 6.71 -10.40
CA GLY A 196 20.84 7.51 -11.59
C GLY A 196 19.93 7.23 -12.79
N GLU A 197 19.05 6.21 -12.72
CA GLU A 197 18.13 5.84 -13.80
C GLU A 197 16.90 6.77 -13.80
N LYS A 198 16.71 7.49 -14.89
CA LYS A 198 15.63 8.49 -15.04
C LYS A 198 14.31 7.87 -15.51
N VAL A 199 14.37 6.75 -16.23
CA VAL A 199 13.20 6.12 -16.85
C VAL A 199 12.46 5.29 -15.82
N THR A 200 11.18 5.62 -15.59
CA THR A 200 10.30 4.83 -14.73
C THR A 200 10.13 3.42 -15.33
N GLY A 201 10.30 2.38 -14.53
CA GLY A 201 10.25 0.97 -14.97
C GLY A 201 11.62 0.36 -15.26
N LYS A 202 12.66 1.15 -15.56
CA LYS A 202 14.05 0.64 -15.71
C LYS A 202 14.84 0.62 -14.41
N ASN A 203 14.26 1.08 -13.30
CA ASN A 203 14.89 1.15 -11.98
C ASN A 203 14.43 0.04 -11.02
N LEU A 204 14.08 -1.12 -11.57
CA LEU A 204 13.60 -2.28 -10.78
C LEU A 204 14.59 -2.67 -9.69
N GLY A 205 15.88 -2.80 -10.00
CA GLY A 205 16.91 -3.12 -9.02
C GLY A 205 16.95 -2.16 -7.82
N GLY A 206 16.75 -0.86 -8.07
CA GLY A 206 16.65 0.14 -7.00
C GLY A 206 15.38 -0.01 -6.16
N ASN A 207 14.24 -0.32 -6.80
CA ASN A 207 12.99 -0.60 -6.08
C ASN A 207 13.15 -1.82 -5.17
N LEU A 208 13.74 -2.91 -5.68
CA LEU A 208 14.01 -4.13 -4.91
C LEU A 208 14.98 -3.88 -3.76
N GLY A 209 16.07 -3.13 -4.01
CA GLY A 209 17.04 -2.77 -2.97
C GLY A 209 16.40 -2.05 -1.80
N ILE A 210 15.52 -1.06 -2.06
CA ILE A 210 14.78 -0.36 -1.01
C ILE A 210 13.77 -1.29 -0.33
N ALA A 211 13.03 -2.11 -1.07
CA ALA A 211 12.04 -3.04 -0.50
C ALA A 211 12.72 -4.06 0.45
N VAL A 212 13.84 -4.64 0.04
CA VAL A 212 14.64 -5.57 0.86
C VAL A 212 15.22 -4.86 2.08
N TRP A 213 15.73 -3.63 1.92
CA TRP A 213 16.18 -2.82 3.06
C TRP A 213 15.07 -2.61 4.09
N CYS A 214 13.88 -2.21 3.64
CA CYS A 214 12.74 -1.98 4.52
C CYS A 214 12.33 -3.26 5.26
N ALA A 215 12.22 -4.38 4.54
CA ALA A 215 11.88 -5.67 5.12
C ALA A 215 12.92 -6.13 6.14
N LEU A 216 14.21 -6.00 5.82
CA LEU A 216 15.32 -6.34 6.71
C LEU A 216 15.29 -5.53 8.02
N ASN A 217 14.80 -4.31 7.96
CA ASN A 217 14.73 -3.36 9.06
C ASN A 217 13.35 -3.30 9.75
N GLY A 218 12.50 -4.31 9.54
CA GLY A 218 11.27 -4.50 10.32
C GLY A 218 10.01 -3.86 9.74
N ALA A 219 10.01 -3.44 8.47
CA ALA A 219 8.76 -3.06 7.81
C ALA A 219 7.81 -4.25 7.76
N ALA A 220 6.57 -4.06 8.24
CA ALA A 220 5.52 -5.06 8.19
C ALA A 220 4.95 -5.21 6.77
N VAL A 221 4.91 -4.12 6.02
CA VAL A 221 4.37 -4.08 4.64
C VAL A 221 5.26 -3.21 3.75
N VAL A 222 5.51 -3.69 2.53
CA VAL A 222 6.06 -2.87 1.43
C VAL A 222 5.02 -2.70 0.32
N ARG A 223 4.72 -1.45 -0.05
CA ARG A 223 3.75 -1.08 -1.08
C ARG A 223 4.46 -0.85 -2.40
N VAL A 224 4.17 -1.69 -3.41
CA VAL A 224 4.97 -1.76 -4.64
C VAL A 224 4.13 -1.93 -5.91
N HIS A 225 4.73 -1.64 -7.07
CA HIS A 225 4.16 -1.92 -8.39
C HIS A 225 4.60 -3.28 -8.95
N ASP A 226 5.84 -3.71 -8.61
CA ASP A 226 6.53 -4.88 -9.17
C ASP A 226 6.48 -6.01 -8.12
N VAL A 227 5.28 -6.63 -7.98
CA VAL A 227 4.96 -7.56 -6.87
C VAL A 227 5.79 -8.83 -6.95
N ARG A 228 5.80 -9.52 -8.10
CA ARG A 228 6.48 -10.81 -8.29
C ARG A 228 7.94 -10.74 -7.87
N GLU A 229 8.65 -9.75 -8.39
CA GLU A 229 10.09 -9.57 -8.15
C GLU A 229 10.35 -9.18 -6.68
N THR A 230 9.45 -8.38 -6.10
CA THR A 230 9.56 -7.98 -4.68
C THR A 230 9.33 -9.17 -3.76
N VAL A 231 8.32 -9.99 -4.01
CA VAL A 231 8.05 -11.22 -3.24
C VAL A 231 9.25 -12.16 -3.29
N GLN A 232 9.82 -12.39 -4.48
CA GLN A 232 11.02 -13.23 -4.64
C GLN A 232 12.21 -12.68 -3.85
N ALA A 233 12.47 -11.37 -3.96
CA ALA A 233 13.62 -10.74 -3.28
C ALA A 233 13.47 -10.79 -1.76
N ILE A 234 12.28 -10.53 -1.22
CA ILE A 234 12.01 -10.61 0.23
C ILE A 234 12.12 -12.05 0.71
N LYS A 235 11.54 -13.02 -0.01
CA LYS A 235 11.63 -14.44 0.33
C LYS A 235 13.08 -14.90 0.45
N VAL A 236 13.92 -14.56 -0.53
CA VAL A 236 15.36 -14.90 -0.50
C VAL A 236 16.02 -14.29 0.74
N MET A 237 15.78 -13.02 1.03
CA MET A 237 16.34 -12.33 2.19
C MET A 237 15.89 -12.98 3.51
N GLU A 238 14.61 -13.28 3.66
CA GLU A 238 14.05 -13.89 4.89
C GLU A 238 14.60 -15.30 5.09
N THR A 239 14.73 -16.10 4.02
CA THR A 239 15.36 -17.43 4.08
C THR A 239 16.83 -17.35 4.54
N ILE A 240 17.62 -16.43 3.97
CA ILE A 240 19.02 -16.21 4.37
C ILE A 240 19.12 -15.82 5.85
N ARG A 241 18.16 -15.05 6.37
CA ARG A 241 18.13 -14.67 7.80
C ARG A 241 17.71 -15.82 8.73
N GLY A 242 17.26 -16.95 8.21
CA GLY A 242 16.67 -18.02 9.01
C GLY A 242 15.31 -17.66 9.61
N ALA A 243 14.62 -16.69 9.04
CA ALA A 243 13.28 -16.29 9.47
C ALA A 243 12.19 -17.31 9.05
N ASP A 244 12.48 -18.12 8.05
CA ASP A 244 11.66 -19.25 7.65
C ASP A 244 12.08 -20.46 8.48
N GLY A 245 11.34 -20.80 9.54
CA GLY A 245 11.56 -21.97 10.38
C GLY A 245 11.41 -23.33 9.66
N VAL A 246 11.64 -23.39 8.35
CA VAL A 246 11.60 -24.63 7.55
C VAL A 246 12.57 -24.50 6.37
N CYS A 247 13.77 -25.03 6.53
CA CYS A 247 14.50 -25.56 5.39
C CYS A 247 13.81 -26.88 5.01
N GLY A 248 12.67 -26.77 4.31
CA GLY A 248 11.96 -27.89 3.72
C GLY A 248 12.59 -28.18 2.37
N ASP A 249 13.04 -29.43 2.20
CA ASP A 249 13.72 -30.03 1.05
C ASP A 249 13.29 -29.45 -0.30
N LEU A 250 14.26 -28.85 -0.97
CA LEU A 250 14.24 -28.68 -2.42
C LEU A 250 14.78 -30.00 -3.02
N SER A 251 13.93 -31.00 -3.11
CA SER A 251 14.12 -32.17 -3.99
C SER A 251 13.16 -32.12 -5.13
#